data_4452d90d355280ab26815163889757b2
#
_entry.id   4452d90d355280ab26815163889757b2
#
_cell.length_a   1.000
_cell.length_b   1.000
_cell.length_c   1.000
_cell.angle_alpha   90.00
_cell.angle_beta   90.00
_cell.angle_gamma   90.00
#
_symmetry.space_group_name_H-M   'P 1'
#
loop_
_entity.id
_entity.type
_entity.pdbx_description
1 polymer ?
#
loop_
_entity_poly.entity_id
_entity_poly.type
_entity_poly.pdbx_seq_one_letter_code
_entity_poly.pdbx_strand_id
1 'polypeptide(L)'
;MNLELLLQPEIQDFINKNLNEDTSKLALKKNPFPEVNYSVIINQIIAKKKAKDKLPTWFSTENIIYPEKISIEQTSSENTAKYKASLISGEKLIDCTGGFGIDDYYFSRQFKTVIHCELNADLSKIVKHNFEVLKVS
;
A
#
# COMPACT_ATOMS: atom_id res chain seq x y z
N MET A 1 7.78 2.93 11.66
CA MET A 1 8.12 3.26 10.26
C MET A 1 7.99 4.76 10.06
N ASN A 2 9.01 5.39 9.53
CA ASN A 2 8.97 6.82 9.23
C ASN A 2 8.57 7.04 7.77
N LEU A 3 7.32 7.46 7.54
CA LEU A 3 6.79 7.66 6.19
C LEU A 3 7.50 8.80 5.45
N GLU A 4 7.86 9.87 6.15
CA GLU A 4 8.54 11.02 5.52
C GLU A 4 9.87 10.62 4.90
N LEU A 5 10.65 9.80 5.59
CA LEU A 5 11.91 9.30 5.06
C LEU A 5 11.69 8.41 3.83
N LEU A 6 10.72 7.51 3.88
CA LEU A 6 10.41 6.63 2.75
C LEU A 6 9.90 7.40 1.53
N LEU A 7 9.29 8.56 1.74
CA LEU A 7 8.72 9.38 0.66
C LEU A 7 9.74 10.30 -0.01
N GLN A 8 10.99 10.33 0.45
CA GLN A 8 12.04 11.09 -0.21
C GLN A 8 12.22 10.61 -1.66
N PRO A 9 12.31 11.53 -2.63
CA PRO A 9 12.41 11.16 -4.06
C PRO A 9 13.53 10.18 -4.35
N GLU A 10 14.69 10.32 -3.70
CA GLU A 10 15.84 9.44 -3.89
C GLU A 10 15.53 8.00 -3.50
N ILE A 11 14.79 7.80 -2.41
CA ILE A 11 14.40 6.48 -1.92
C ILE A 11 13.32 5.88 -2.83
N GLN A 12 12.34 6.67 -3.25
CA GLN A 12 11.31 6.22 -4.19
C GLN A 12 11.94 5.82 -5.54
N ASP A 13 12.89 6.59 -6.04
CA ASP A 13 13.63 6.26 -7.26
C ASP A 13 14.42 4.97 -7.10
N PHE A 14 15.07 4.77 -5.97
CA PHE A 14 15.81 3.55 -5.67
C PHE A 14 14.88 2.34 -5.66
N ILE A 15 13.73 2.44 -5.02
CA ILE A 15 12.73 1.36 -4.99
C ILE A 15 12.30 1.01 -6.42
N ASN A 16 11.96 2.00 -7.23
CA ASN A 16 11.46 1.79 -8.59
C ASN A 16 12.54 1.19 -9.52
N LYS A 17 13.78 1.62 -9.37
CA LYS A 17 14.90 1.11 -10.18
C LYS A 17 15.27 -0.34 -9.86
N ASN A 18 14.95 -0.80 -8.66
CA ASN A 18 15.35 -2.13 -8.18
C ASN A 18 14.19 -3.14 -8.14
N LEU A 19 13.04 -2.83 -8.73
CA LEU A 19 11.89 -3.74 -8.73
C LEU A 19 12.16 -5.08 -9.41
N ASN A 20 13.05 -5.11 -10.40
CA ASN A 20 13.40 -6.31 -11.14
C ASN A 20 14.67 -7.01 -10.62
N GLU A 21 15.31 -6.45 -9.59
CA GLU A 21 16.51 -7.02 -9.00
C GLU A 21 16.18 -8.19 -8.07
N ASP A 22 17.15 -9.09 -7.91
CA ASP A 22 17.07 -10.11 -6.86
C ASP A 22 17.25 -9.43 -5.50
N THR A 23 16.17 -9.42 -4.71
CA THR A 23 16.16 -8.74 -3.42
C THR A 23 17.11 -9.36 -2.41
N SER A 24 17.38 -10.67 -2.51
CA SER A 24 18.36 -11.35 -1.66
C SER A 24 19.77 -10.82 -1.92
N LYS A 25 20.12 -10.61 -3.18
CA LYS A 25 21.41 -10.02 -3.57
C LYS A 25 21.47 -8.54 -3.21
N LEU A 26 20.39 -7.82 -3.45
CA LEU A 26 20.31 -6.40 -3.14
C LEU A 26 20.50 -6.14 -1.63
N ALA A 27 19.92 -6.98 -0.79
CA ALA A 27 20.03 -6.87 0.66
C ALA A 27 21.46 -7.05 1.19
N LEU A 28 22.33 -7.71 0.41
CA LEU A 28 23.74 -7.90 0.76
C LEU A 28 24.63 -6.69 0.40
N LYS A 29 24.10 -5.77 -0.39
CA LYS A 29 24.83 -4.55 -0.76
C LYS A 29 24.75 -3.52 0.35
N LYS A 30 25.68 -2.55 0.32
CA LYS A 30 25.69 -1.45 1.27
C LYS A 30 24.40 -0.61 1.12
N ASN A 31 23.79 -0.28 2.26
CA ASN A 31 22.64 0.62 2.30
C ASN A 31 23.05 2.03 1.85
N PRO A 32 22.52 2.54 0.73
CA PRO A 32 22.82 3.90 0.27
C PRO A 32 22.13 5.00 1.09
N PHE A 33 21.22 4.64 1.98
CA PHE A 33 20.44 5.58 2.79
C PHE A 33 20.60 5.26 4.28
N PRO A 34 21.72 5.66 4.91
CA PRO A 34 22.03 5.27 6.27
C PRO A 34 21.03 5.75 7.33
N GLU A 35 20.25 6.78 7.02
CA GLU A 35 19.18 7.31 7.89
C GLU A 35 17.94 6.40 7.94
N VAL A 36 17.83 5.44 7.03
CA VAL A 36 16.69 4.50 6.96
C VAL A 36 17.21 3.09 7.15
N ASN A 37 16.48 2.29 7.92
CA ASN A 37 16.77 0.86 8.03
C ASN A 37 16.62 0.21 6.65
N TYR A 38 17.69 -0.39 6.14
CA TYR A 38 17.70 -0.96 4.79
C TYR A 38 16.66 -2.06 4.59
N SER A 39 16.34 -2.83 5.64
CA SER A 39 15.31 -3.85 5.57
C SER A 39 13.94 -3.25 5.25
N VAL A 40 13.65 -2.04 5.70
CA VAL A 40 12.40 -1.34 5.40
C VAL A 40 12.32 -1.03 3.90
N ILE A 41 13.41 -0.56 3.30
CA ILE A 41 13.47 -0.27 1.86
C ILE A 41 13.31 -1.56 1.05
N ILE A 42 14.03 -2.61 1.43
CA ILE A 42 13.92 -3.93 0.76
C ILE A 42 12.49 -4.46 0.85
N ASN A 43 11.84 -4.34 2.00
CA ASN A 43 10.44 -4.75 2.16
C ASN A 43 9.49 -3.95 1.27
N GLN A 44 9.74 -2.66 1.04
CA GLN A 44 8.96 -1.85 0.10
C GLN A 44 9.08 -2.41 -1.33
N ILE A 45 10.29 -2.80 -1.74
CA ILE A 45 10.53 -3.38 -3.07
C ILE A 45 9.77 -4.70 -3.21
N ILE A 46 9.88 -5.59 -2.22
CA ILE A 46 9.21 -6.89 -2.22
C ILE A 46 7.68 -6.72 -2.28
N ALA A 47 7.14 -5.87 -1.43
CA ALA A 47 5.69 -5.64 -1.36
C ALA A 47 5.15 -4.99 -2.63
N LYS A 48 5.84 -3.98 -3.16
CA LYS A 48 5.48 -3.32 -4.42
C LYS A 48 5.48 -4.30 -5.58
N LYS A 49 6.49 -5.14 -5.67
CA LYS A 49 6.59 -6.18 -6.70
C LYS A 49 5.42 -7.16 -6.62
N LYS A 50 5.02 -7.55 -5.42
CA LYS A 50 3.83 -8.40 -5.19
C LYS A 50 2.53 -7.71 -5.60
N ALA A 51 2.46 -6.40 -5.46
CA ALA A 51 1.27 -5.63 -5.79
C ALA A 51 1.06 -5.45 -7.31
N LYS A 52 2.08 -5.68 -8.13
CA LYS A 52 2.04 -5.38 -9.57
C LYS A 52 0.81 -5.95 -10.28
N ASP A 53 0.51 -7.22 -10.10
CA ASP A 53 -0.58 -7.90 -10.79
C ASP A 53 -1.89 -7.84 -10.00
N LYS A 54 -1.79 -7.85 -8.68
CA LYS A 54 -2.95 -7.88 -7.77
C LYS A 54 -3.58 -6.51 -7.57
N LEU A 55 -2.77 -5.47 -7.52
CA LEU A 55 -3.15 -4.11 -7.19
C LEU A 55 -2.57 -3.11 -8.20
N PRO A 56 -2.95 -3.20 -9.49
CA PRO A 56 -2.34 -2.38 -10.54
C PRO A 56 -2.52 -0.87 -10.32
N THR A 57 -3.63 -0.42 -9.76
CA THR A 57 -3.85 1.00 -9.46
C THR A 57 -2.86 1.51 -8.42
N TRP A 58 -2.65 0.76 -7.34
CA TRP A 58 -1.64 1.09 -6.33
C TRP A 58 -0.25 1.05 -6.92
N PHE A 59 0.06 0.00 -7.67
CA PHE A 59 1.38 -0.17 -8.30
C PHE A 59 1.75 0.99 -9.22
N SER A 60 0.79 1.50 -9.99
CA SER A 60 1.03 2.59 -10.97
C SER A 60 0.93 3.99 -10.38
N THR A 61 0.50 4.12 -9.13
CA THR A 61 0.41 5.42 -8.45
C THR A 61 1.70 5.71 -7.71
N GLU A 62 2.27 6.90 -7.94
CA GLU A 62 3.48 7.32 -7.26
C GLU A 62 3.23 7.58 -5.77
N ASN A 63 4.28 7.42 -4.96
CA ASN A 63 4.27 7.69 -3.53
C ASN A 63 3.34 6.80 -2.70
N ILE A 64 2.93 5.66 -3.21
CA ILE A 64 2.26 4.65 -2.41
C ILE A 64 3.28 3.99 -1.47
N ILE A 65 2.89 3.84 -0.21
CA ILE A 65 3.66 3.11 0.79
C ILE A 65 2.98 1.76 1.00
N TYR A 66 3.78 0.70 0.99
CA TYR A 66 3.29 -0.67 1.11
C TYR A 66 3.49 -1.19 2.52
N PRO A 67 2.57 -2.03 3.03
CA PRO A 67 2.79 -2.79 4.26
C PRO A 67 3.73 -3.96 3.98
N GLU A 68 3.95 -4.80 4.96
CA GLU A 68 4.73 -6.03 4.77
C GLU A 68 4.10 -6.92 3.69
N LYS A 69 4.95 -7.71 3.03
CA LYS A 69 4.57 -8.63 1.95
C LYS A 69 3.36 -9.50 2.29
N ILE A 70 3.30 -10.03 3.52
CA ILE A 70 2.21 -10.92 3.94
C ILE A 70 0.86 -10.19 3.92
N SER A 71 0.84 -8.92 4.29
CA SER A 71 -0.39 -8.12 4.23
C SER A 71 -0.87 -7.94 2.79
N ILE A 72 0.05 -7.79 1.83
CA ILE A 72 -0.31 -7.72 0.40
C ILE A 72 -0.88 -9.06 -0.07
N GLU A 73 -0.30 -10.18 0.35
CA GLU A 73 -0.78 -11.50 -0.02
C GLU A 73 -2.18 -11.79 0.51
N GLN A 74 -2.52 -11.25 1.69
CA GLN A 74 -3.81 -11.45 2.35
C GLN A 74 -4.90 -10.49 1.90
N THR A 75 -4.56 -9.40 1.21
CA THR A 75 -5.57 -8.44 0.75
C THR A 75 -6.37 -8.96 -0.44
N SER A 76 -7.57 -8.42 -0.66
CA SER A 76 -8.34 -8.66 -1.89
C SER A 76 -7.59 -8.10 -3.09
N SER A 77 -7.70 -8.79 -4.24
CA SER A 77 -7.30 -8.17 -5.51
C SER A 77 -8.23 -7.00 -5.84
N GLU A 78 -7.80 -6.10 -6.70
CA GLU A 78 -8.66 -5.01 -7.15
C GLU A 78 -9.91 -5.52 -7.85
N ASN A 79 -9.80 -6.56 -8.66
CA ASN A 79 -10.96 -7.16 -9.34
C ASN A 79 -11.98 -7.70 -8.34
N THR A 80 -11.53 -8.39 -7.29
CA THR A 80 -12.41 -8.89 -6.25
C THR A 80 -13.05 -7.74 -5.46
N ALA A 81 -12.28 -6.70 -5.14
CA ALA A 81 -12.79 -5.54 -4.42
C ALA A 81 -13.83 -4.77 -5.23
N LYS A 82 -13.59 -4.58 -6.53
CA LYS A 82 -14.56 -3.97 -7.44
C LYS A 82 -15.87 -4.76 -7.50
N TYR A 83 -15.76 -6.09 -7.57
CA TYR A 83 -16.93 -6.95 -7.59
C TYR A 83 -17.74 -6.82 -6.30
N LYS A 84 -17.10 -6.90 -5.15
CA LYS A 84 -17.78 -6.71 -3.85
C LYS A 84 -18.49 -5.35 -3.78
N ALA A 85 -17.83 -4.30 -4.21
CA ALA A 85 -18.40 -2.95 -4.20
C ALA A 85 -19.59 -2.84 -5.13
N SER A 86 -19.63 -3.58 -6.25
CA SER A 86 -20.76 -3.57 -7.17
C SER A 86 -22.05 -4.14 -6.59
N LEU A 87 -21.94 -4.93 -5.51
CA LEU A 87 -23.08 -5.62 -4.90
C LEU A 87 -23.86 -4.77 -3.88
N ILE A 88 -23.26 -3.69 -3.37
CA ILE A 88 -23.84 -2.92 -2.27
C ILE A 88 -23.64 -1.42 -2.49
N SER A 89 -24.56 -0.64 -1.93
CA SER A 89 -24.46 0.82 -1.89
C SER A 89 -25.23 1.35 -0.69
N GLY A 90 -25.00 2.59 -0.31
CA GLY A 90 -25.71 3.20 0.82
C GLY A 90 -25.10 4.53 1.25
N GLU A 91 -25.54 4.99 2.43
CA GLU A 91 -25.09 6.24 3.01
C GLU A 91 -23.73 6.08 3.73
N LYS A 92 -23.60 5.03 4.54
CA LYS A 92 -22.46 4.84 5.42
C LYS A 92 -22.08 3.38 5.51
N LEU A 93 -20.79 3.11 5.39
CA LEU A 93 -20.21 1.79 5.62
C LEU A 93 -19.09 1.90 6.64
N ILE A 94 -19.07 0.98 7.60
CA ILE A 94 -17.97 0.85 8.56
C ILE A 94 -17.30 -0.50 8.32
N ASP A 95 -16.03 -0.48 7.98
CA ASP A 95 -15.22 -1.68 7.83
C ASP A 95 -14.35 -1.87 9.08
N CYS A 96 -14.70 -2.86 9.89
CA CYS A 96 -14.02 -3.15 11.16
C CYS A 96 -12.71 -3.92 10.97
N THR A 97 -12.43 -4.39 9.75
CA THR A 97 -11.21 -5.15 9.40
C THR A 97 -10.56 -4.54 8.17
N GLY A 98 -10.37 -3.24 8.20
CA GLY A 98 -9.98 -2.46 7.02
C GLY A 98 -8.69 -2.88 6.32
N GLY A 99 -7.71 -3.37 7.06
CA GLY A 99 -6.44 -3.82 6.49
C GLY A 99 -5.77 -2.75 5.65
N PHE A 100 -5.27 -3.11 4.48
CA PHE A 100 -4.63 -2.18 3.54
C PHE A 100 -5.61 -1.25 2.81
N GLY A 101 -6.93 -1.47 2.97
CA GLY A 101 -7.95 -0.55 2.49
C GLY A 101 -8.37 -0.74 1.04
N ILE A 102 -8.04 -1.86 0.42
CA ILE A 102 -8.40 -2.11 -0.99
C ILE A 102 -9.91 -2.15 -1.18
N ASP A 103 -10.62 -2.91 -0.34
CA ASP A 103 -12.07 -2.96 -0.39
C ASP A 103 -12.70 -1.59 -0.15
N ASP A 104 -12.20 -0.86 0.85
CA ASP A 104 -12.73 0.44 1.24
C ASP A 104 -12.53 1.50 0.17
N TYR A 105 -11.44 1.43 -0.59
CA TYR A 105 -11.21 2.28 -1.74
C TYR A 105 -12.37 2.16 -2.76
N TYR A 106 -12.77 0.94 -3.07
CA TYR A 106 -13.88 0.71 -4.02
C TYR A 106 -15.25 0.95 -3.38
N PHE A 107 -15.44 0.66 -2.10
CA PHE A 107 -16.66 1.00 -1.38
C PHE A 107 -16.90 2.51 -1.33
N SER A 108 -15.84 3.32 -1.30
CA SER A 108 -15.95 4.78 -1.28
C SER A 108 -16.66 5.35 -2.51
N ARG A 109 -16.77 4.57 -3.58
CA ARG A 109 -17.51 4.93 -4.80
C ARG A 109 -19.01 4.60 -4.71
N GLN A 110 -19.40 3.76 -3.75
CA GLN A 110 -20.77 3.26 -3.58
C GLN A 110 -21.46 3.83 -2.35
N PHE A 111 -20.70 4.36 -1.40
CA PHE A 111 -21.20 4.93 -0.16
C PHE A 111 -20.77 6.38 -0.03
N LYS A 112 -21.61 7.20 0.58
CA LYS A 112 -21.26 8.61 0.85
C LYS A 112 -20.13 8.70 1.86
N THR A 113 -20.12 7.81 2.85
CA THR A 113 -19.09 7.76 3.90
C THR A 113 -18.65 6.33 4.10
N VAL A 114 -17.34 6.10 4.09
CA VAL A 114 -16.72 4.83 4.46
C VAL A 114 -15.77 5.09 5.63
N ILE A 115 -15.92 4.34 6.69
CA ILE A 115 -15.04 4.39 7.86
C ILE A 115 -14.18 3.15 7.86
N HIS A 116 -12.89 3.36 7.69
CA HIS A 116 -11.85 2.32 7.74
C HIS A 116 -11.35 2.19 9.17
N CYS A 117 -11.55 1.01 9.76
CA CYS A 117 -11.07 0.68 11.10
C CYS A 117 -9.95 -0.36 11.01
N GLU A 118 -8.80 -0.04 11.61
CA GLU A 118 -7.64 -0.92 11.65
C GLU A 118 -6.95 -0.80 13.01
N LEU A 119 -6.73 -1.93 13.66
CA LEU A 119 -6.09 -1.97 14.98
C LEU A 119 -4.58 -1.70 14.94
N ASN A 120 -3.93 -2.07 13.84
CA ASN A 120 -2.51 -1.79 13.66
C ASN A 120 -2.31 -0.32 13.30
N ALA A 121 -1.72 0.45 14.22
CA ALA A 121 -1.55 1.89 14.06
C ALA A 121 -0.65 2.25 12.86
N ASP A 122 0.40 1.49 12.60
CA ASP A 122 1.30 1.73 11.46
C ASP A 122 0.58 1.47 10.15
N LEU A 123 -0.18 0.38 10.05
CA LEU A 123 -0.98 0.08 8.87
C LEU A 123 -2.05 1.15 8.64
N SER A 124 -2.71 1.62 9.69
CA SER A 124 -3.69 2.70 9.61
C SER A 124 -3.08 4.00 9.04
N LYS A 125 -1.88 4.35 9.48
CA LYS A 125 -1.15 5.53 8.96
C LYS A 125 -0.80 5.37 7.48
N ILE A 126 -0.36 4.18 7.08
CA ILE A 126 -0.06 3.87 5.68
C ILE A 126 -1.31 4.04 4.82
N VAL A 127 -2.43 3.48 5.26
CA VAL A 127 -3.69 3.56 4.52
C VAL A 127 -4.16 5.02 4.40
N LYS A 128 -4.09 5.78 5.48
CA LYS A 128 -4.44 7.20 5.46
C LYS A 128 -3.62 7.97 4.42
N HIS A 129 -2.30 7.78 4.43
CA HIS A 129 -1.41 8.40 3.46
C HIS A 129 -1.77 7.98 2.03
N ASN A 130 -1.95 6.69 1.80
CA ASN A 130 -2.25 6.17 0.46
C ASN A 130 -3.59 6.70 -0.07
N PHE A 131 -4.59 6.83 0.78
CA PHE A 131 -5.89 7.39 0.39
C PHE A 131 -5.77 8.86 0.00
N GLU A 132 -4.92 9.63 0.66
CA GLU A 132 -4.63 11.01 0.25
C GLU A 132 -3.97 11.04 -1.14
N VAL A 133 -2.99 10.17 -1.38
CA VAL A 133 -2.30 10.06 -2.67
C VAL A 133 -3.26 9.58 -3.78
N LEU A 134 -4.13 8.63 -3.49
CA LEU A 134 -5.14 8.10 -4.41
C LEU A 134 -6.34 9.05 -4.57
N LYS A 135 -6.40 10.14 -3.82
CA LYS A 135 -7.48 11.14 -3.84
C LYS A 135 -8.83 10.55 -3.47
N VAL A 136 -8.86 9.74 -2.44
CA VAL A 136 -10.11 9.26 -1.84
C VAL A 136 -10.63 10.33 -0.89
N SER A 137 -11.88 10.72 -1.11
CA SER A 137 -12.54 11.71 -0.26
C SER A 137 -13.08 11.12 1.04
#